data_f853cd992f62ecd610b95e9aa0ed5735
#
_entry.id   f853cd992f62ecd610b95e9aa0ed5735
#
_cell.length_a   1.000
_cell.length_b   1.000
_cell.length_c   1.000
_cell.angle_alpha   90.00
_cell.angle_beta   90.00
_cell.angle_gamma   90.00
#
_symmetry.space_group_name_H-M   'P 1'
#
loop_
_entity.id
_entity.type
_entity.pdbx_description
1 polymer ?
#
loop_
_entity_poly.entity_id
_entity_poly.type
_entity_poly.pdbx_seq_one_letter_code
_entity_poly.pdbx_strand_id
1 'polypeptide(L)'
;HEDCRRQRQMCIRDRKNNSSKHEIPFDHWEYSDALSEGSIEEIIKADIPDLSKLNLSYDGTRAIDGGGAEFREGIASGGKAIKFRCFVSKENATQFPHLVKFINELQSKETHKTISEMIGRDLSNSYVRVEVICDREGFWLKPHCDIKEKLMSGLIFVNNTNESEDLGTDFYNEKLEKVKTLPYRNNYGYLFTSGPNTWHGMEKKKILKERRCLQVNYVTFETDWKVE
;
A
#
# COMPACT_ATOMS: atom_id res chain seq x y z
N HIS A 1 5.11 -28.95 12.66
CA HIS A 1 6.11 -27.89 12.85
C HIS A 1 7.08 -27.74 11.65
N GLU A 2 7.49 -28.83 11.01
CA GLU A 2 8.36 -28.79 9.82
C GLU A 2 7.63 -28.31 8.56
N ASP A 3 6.39 -28.67 8.36
CA ASP A 3 5.56 -28.21 7.24
C ASP A 3 5.30 -26.69 7.29
N CYS A 4 5.08 -26.12 8.48
CA CYS A 4 4.96 -24.68 8.67
C CYS A 4 6.26 -23.93 8.36
N ARG A 5 7.42 -24.51 8.68
CA ARG A 5 8.72 -23.92 8.34
C ARG A 5 9.03 -24.00 6.84
N ARG A 6 8.70 -25.12 6.19
CA ARG A 6 8.85 -25.27 4.73
C ARG A 6 7.94 -24.32 3.95
N GLN A 7 6.68 -24.16 4.39
CA GLN A 7 5.77 -23.17 3.79
C GLN A 7 6.26 -21.72 3.98
N ARG A 8 6.82 -21.37 5.16
CA ARG A 8 7.41 -20.04 5.38
C ARG A 8 8.66 -19.78 4.52
N GLN A 9 9.55 -20.77 4.42
CA GLN A 9 10.75 -20.64 3.56
C GLN A 9 10.42 -20.58 2.08
N MET A 10 9.36 -21.28 1.64
CA MET A 10 8.88 -21.24 0.27
C MET A 10 8.32 -19.85 -0.08
N CYS A 11 7.50 -19.24 0.80
CA CYS A 11 6.95 -17.90 0.59
C CYS A 11 8.02 -16.80 0.42
N ILE A 12 9.11 -16.82 1.18
CA ILE A 12 10.17 -15.79 1.12
C ILE A 12 11.07 -15.99 -0.11
N ARG A 13 11.45 -17.24 -0.43
CA ARG A 13 12.23 -17.55 -1.63
C ARG A 13 11.44 -17.26 -2.91
N ASP A 14 10.17 -17.60 -2.94
CA ASP A 14 9.30 -17.36 -4.09
C ASP A 14 9.05 -15.86 -4.31
N ARG A 15 8.92 -15.06 -3.26
CA ARG A 15 8.80 -13.59 -3.37
C ARG A 15 10.04 -12.94 -3.99
N LYS A 16 11.24 -13.43 -3.67
CA LYS A 16 12.48 -12.94 -4.29
C LYS A 16 12.57 -13.32 -5.78
N ASN A 17 12.02 -14.45 -6.16
CA ASN A 17 11.97 -14.92 -7.55
C ASN A 17 10.86 -14.26 -8.37
N ASN A 18 9.80 -13.72 -7.69
CA ASN A 18 8.67 -13.06 -8.34
C ASN A 18 8.76 -11.53 -8.30
N SER A 19 9.93 -10.98 -7.94
CA SER A 19 10.15 -9.53 -7.94
C SER A 19 11.19 -9.14 -8.99
N SER A 20 10.93 -8.02 -9.65
CA SER A 20 11.87 -7.40 -10.60
C SER A 20 12.19 -5.97 -10.16
N LYS A 21 13.50 -5.64 -10.17
CA LYS A 21 13.97 -4.27 -9.95
C LYS A 21 13.85 -3.46 -11.23
N HIS A 22 13.36 -2.24 -11.09
CA HIS A 22 13.31 -1.23 -12.14
C HIS A 22 13.96 0.06 -11.63
N GLU A 23 14.62 0.81 -12.53
CA GLU A 23 15.37 2.00 -12.16
C GLU A 23 14.73 3.31 -12.70
N ILE A 24 13.74 3.17 -13.60
CA ILE A 24 13.06 4.30 -14.22
C ILE A 24 11.61 4.37 -13.78
N PRO A 25 11.10 5.54 -13.35
CA PRO A 25 11.78 6.84 -13.19
C PRO A 25 12.62 6.94 -11.92
N PHE A 26 12.53 6.01 -11.01
CA PHE A 26 13.31 5.83 -9.79
C PHE A 26 13.36 4.35 -9.40
N ASP A 27 14.27 3.96 -8.52
CA ASP A 27 14.41 2.58 -8.06
C ASP A 27 13.13 2.09 -7.39
N HIS A 28 12.52 1.06 -7.97
CA HIS A 28 11.36 0.38 -7.43
C HIS A 28 11.38 -1.11 -7.79
N TRP A 29 10.62 -1.90 -7.05
CA TRP A 29 10.45 -3.32 -7.27
C TRP A 29 9.00 -3.62 -7.56
N GLU A 30 8.72 -4.37 -8.60
CA GLU A 30 7.41 -4.89 -8.94
C GLU A 30 7.36 -6.38 -8.62
N TYR A 31 6.24 -6.85 -8.12
CA TYR A 31 6.08 -8.25 -7.72
C TYR A 31 4.63 -8.71 -7.86
N SER A 32 4.44 -10.04 -7.94
CA SER A 32 3.13 -10.70 -7.96
C SER A 32 3.00 -11.73 -6.85
N ASP A 33 1.76 -12.14 -6.59
CA ASP A 33 1.41 -13.23 -5.69
C ASP A 33 1.91 -13.06 -4.23
N ALA A 34 1.91 -11.81 -3.77
CA ALA A 34 2.38 -11.48 -2.43
C ALA A 34 1.37 -11.80 -1.31
N LEU A 35 0.09 -11.84 -1.63
CA LEU A 35 -1.00 -12.07 -0.68
C LEU A 35 -1.56 -13.49 -0.81
N SER A 36 -1.94 -14.07 0.32
CA SER A 36 -2.75 -15.29 0.34
C SER A 36 -4.19 -15.01 -0.13
N GLU A 37 -4.89 -16.04 -0.57
CA GLU A 37 -6.32 -15.94 -0.92
C GLU A 37 -7.14 -15.37 0.24
N GLY A 38 -6.89 -15.81 1.48
CA GLY A 38 -7.56 -15.27 2.65
C GLY A 38 -7.31 -13.78 2.88
N SER A 39 -6.08 -13.30 2.64
CA SER A 39 -5.78 -11.86 2.71
C SER A 39 -6.52 -11.07 1.64
N ILE A 40 -6.62 -11.60 0.42
CA ILE A 40 -7.37 -10.98 -0.67
C ILE A 40 -8.87 -10.91 -0.32
N GLU A 41 -9.43 -11.98 0.22
CA GLU A 41 -10.83 -12.00 0.67
C GLU A 41 -11.10 -10.97 1.78
N GLU A 42 -10.21 -10.84 2.75
CA GLU A 42 -10.32 -9.83 3.80
C GLU A 42 -10.32 -8.41 3.22
N ILE A 43 -9.45 -8.12 2.24
CA ILE A 43 -9.41 -6.82 1.56
C ILE A 43 -10.73 -6.56 0.81
N ILE A 44 -11.27 -7.57 0.13
CA ILE A 44 -12.52 -7.45 -0.62
C ILE A 44 -13.71 -7.22 0.32
N LYS A 45 -13.74 -7.91 1.46
CA LYS A 45 -14.84 -7.88 2.43
C LYS A 45 -14.73 -6.71 3.42
N ALA A 46 -13.58 -6.01 3.47
CA ALA A 46 -13.40 -4.89 4.38
C ALA A 46 -14.51 -3.85 4.20
N ASP A 47 -15.21 -3.53 5.29
CA ASP A 47 -16.24 -2.51 5.30
C ASP A 47 -15.58 -1.12 5.31
N ILE A 48 -15.54 -0.50 4.14
CA ILE A 48 -14.98 0.83 3.95
C ILE A 48 -16.10 1.77 3.51
N PRO A 49 -16.44 2.78 4.33
CA PRO A 49 -17.57 3.67 4.06
C PRO A 49 -17.51 4.30 2.67
N ASP A 50 -18.66 4.36 2.00
CA ASP A 50 -18.81 5.10 0.77
C ASP A 50 -19.20 6.56 1.07
N LEU A 51 -18.20 7.42 1.08
CA LEU A 51 -18.39 8.85 1.31
C LEU A 51 -18.52 9.65 0.00
N SER A 52 -18.53 9.01 -1.16
CA SER A 52 -18.68 9.67 -2.48
C SER A 52 -19.97 10.48 -2.58
N LYS A 53 -20.99 10.11 -1.80
CA LYS A 53 -22.29 10.78 -1.74
C LYS A 53 -22.30 12.05 -0.85
N LEU A 54 -21.24 12.31 -0.11
CA LEU A 54 -21.19 13.45 0.82
C LEU A 54 -20.82 14.78 0.16
N ASN A 55 -20.73 14.83 -1.15
CA ASN A 55 -20.43 16.06 -1.91
C ASN A 55 -19.17 16.80 -1.42
N LEU A 56 -18.17 16.04 -1.01
CA LEU A 56 -16.91 16.56 -0.48
C LEU A 56 -16.07 17.16 -1.62
N SER A 57 -15.51 18.32 -1.38
CA SER A 57 -14.54 18.91 -2.30
C SER A 57 -13.25 18.11 -2.28
N TYR A 58 -12.84 17.57 -3.44
CA TYR A 58 -11.59 16.82 -3.57
C TYR A 58 -10.68 17.44 -4.62
N ASP A 59 -9.47 17.79 -4.23
CA ASP A 59 -8.50 18.49 -5.06
C ASP A 59 -7.27 17.65 -5.45
N GLY A 60 -7.34 16.32 -5.26
CA GLY A 60 -6.25 15.39 -5.56
C GLY A 60 -5.11 15.37 -4.57
N THR A 61 -5.25 16.05 -3.43
CA THR A 61 -4.25 15.96 -2.36
C THR A 61 -4.54 14.78 -1.45
N ARG A 62 -3.49 14.27 -0.80
CA ARG A 62 -3.67 13.32 0.30
C ARG A 62 -4.26 14.05 1.50
N ALA A 63 -4.97 13.29 2.34
CA ALA A 63 -5.32 13.74 3.68
C ALA A 63 -4.03 14.01 4.47
N ILE A 64 -3.67 15.26 4.64
CA ILE A 64 -2.34 15.61 5.13
C ILE A 64 -2.36 16.06 6.57
N ASP A 65 -3.44 16.69 6.99
CA ASP A 65 -3.40 17.41 8.25
C ASP A 65 -3.75 16.51 9.41
N GLY A 66 -2.72 16.16 10.11
CA GLY A 66 -2.81 15.71 11.49
C GLY A 66 -3.32 14.32 11.72
N GLY A 67 -2.73 13.32 11.15
CA GLY A 67 -2.78 11.90 11.51
C GLY A 67 -3.59 11.43 12.73
N GLY A 68 -4.70 12.10 13.05
CA GLY A 68 -5.58 11.77 14.15
C GLY A 68 -6.66 10.75 13.80
N ALA A 69 -7.65 10.61 14.67
CA ALA A 69 -8.79 9.72 14.49
C ALA A 69 -9.54 9.95 13.17
N GLU A 70 -9.66 11.19 12.73
CA GLU A 70 -10.27 11.59 11.46
C GLU A 70 -9.59 10.97 10.25
N PHE A 71 -8.27 10.84 10.30
CA PHE A 71 -7.52 10.16 9.27
C PHE A 71 -7.75 8.64 9.30
N ARG A 72 -8.00 8.07 10.47
CA ARG A 72 -8.38 6.65 10.64
C ARG A 72 -9.76 6.36 10.08
N GLU A 73 -10.66 7.33 10.14
CA GLU A 73 -12.03 7.23 9.61
C GLU A 73 -12.12 7.47 8.11
N GLY A 74 -11.00 7.74 7.42
CA GLY A 74 -10.96 7.91 5.98
C GLY A 74 -11.37 9.28 5.47
N ILE A 75 -11.67 10.23 6.36
CA ILE A 75 -12.01 11.60 6.02
C ILE A 75 -10.85 12.51 6.40
N ALA A 76 -10.39 13.32 5.45
CA ALA A 76 -9.45 14.38 5.76
C ALA A 76 -10.15 15.57 6.42
N SER A 77 -9.53 16.16 7.42
CA SER A 77 -10.00 17.40 7.97
C SER A 77 -10.13 18.47 6.89
N GLY A 78 -11.25 19.18 6.88
CA GLY A 78 -11.54 20.21 5.89
C GLY A 78 -12.12 19.72 4.56
N GLY A 79 -12.52 18.46 4.43
CA GLY A 79 -13.23 17.93 3.26
C GLY A 79 -12.42 17.93 1.95
N LYS A 80 -11.09 18.04 2.03
CA LYS A 80 -10.23 18.19 0.85
C LYS A 80 -9.69 16.90 0.27
N ALA A 81 -9.77 15.78 0.99
CA ALA A 81 -9.29 14.51 0.48
C ALA A 81 -10.27 13.39 0.81
N ILE A 82 -10.66 12.66 -0.22
CA ILE A 82 -11.47 11.45 -0.11
C ILE A 82 -10.51 10.27 -0.28
N LYS A 83 -10.02 9.71 0.81
CA LYS A 83 -9.28 8.46 0.80
C LYS A 83 -9.98 7.47 1.72
N PHE A 84 -10.66 6.55 1.10
CA PHE A 84 -11.38 5.50 1.81
C PHE A 84 -10.41 4.42 2.24
N ARG A 85 -10.25 4.24 3.54
CA ARG A 85 -9.29 3.28 4.09
C ARG A 85 -9.68 2.77 5.47
N CYS A 86 -9.19 1.58 5.75
CA CYS A 86 -9.22 0.96 7.06
C CYS A 86 -7.79 0.56 7.45
N PHE A 87 -7.30 1.07 8.58
CA PHE A 87 -6.02 0.61 9.14
C PHE A 87 -6.21 -0.77 9.77
N VAL A 88 -5.28 -1.67 9.50
CA VAL A 88 -5.20 -2.93 10.24
C VAL A 88 -4.46 -2.66 11.55
N SER A 89 -5.13 -2.79 12.66
CA SER A 89 -4.66 -2.50 14.02
C SER A 89 -4.92 -3.69 14.95
N LYS A 90 -4.39 -3.64 16.16
CA LYS A 90 -4.72 -4.64 17.20
C LYS A 90 -6.19 -4.62 17.58
N GLU A 91 -6.83 -3.45 17.48
CA GLU A 91 -8.25 -3.26 17.82
C GLU A 91 -9.17 -4.05 16.88
N ASN A 92 -8.87 -4.07 15.57
CA ASN A 92 -9.67 -4.79 14.56
C ASN A 92 -9.01 -6.08 14.04
N ALA A 93 -7.96 -6.56 14.69
CA ALA A 93 -7.18 -7.74 14.28
C ALA A 93 -8.02 -9.00 14.04
N THR A 94 -9.11 -9.16 14.81
CA THR A 94 -10.03 -10.30 14.67
C THR A 94 -10.81 -10.30 13.35
N GLN A 95 -10.95 -9.14 12.71
CA GLN A 95 -11.60 -8.99 11.41
C GLN A 95 -10.63 -9.30 10.25
N PHE A 96 -9.31 -9.28 10.51
CA PHE A 96 -8.25 -9.40 9.53
C PHE A 96 -7.19 -10.46 9.91
N PRO A 97 -7.55 -11.71 10.26
CA PRO A 97 -6.59 -12.70 10.74
C PRO A 97 -5.50 -13.04 9.72
N HIS A 98 -5.80 -13.04 8.42
CA HIS A 98 -4.81 -13.30 7.37
C HIS A 98 -3.90 -12.10 7.13
N LEU A 99 -4.42 -10.88 7.18
CA LEU A 99 -3.60 -9.66 7.09
C LEU A 99 -2.73 -9.48 8.34
N VAL A 100 -3.20 -9.83 9.52
CA VAL A 100 -2.37 -9.86 10.74
C VAL A 100 -1.22 -10.87 10.60
N LYS A 101 -1.48 -12.04 10.03
CA LYS A 101 -0.42 -13.01 9.73
C LYS A 101 0.61 -12.44 8.75
N PHE A 102 0.17 -11.75 7.71
CA PHE A 102 1.03 -11.06 6.76
C PHE A 102 1.87 -9.96 7.44
N ILE A 103 1.26 -9.18 8.34
CA ILE A 103 1.96 -8.15 9.14
C ILE A 103 3.04 -8.79 10.02
N ASN A 104 2.73 -9.90 10.71
CA ASN A 104 3.69 -10.62 11.54
C ASN A 104 4.90 -11.11 10.73
N GLU A 105 4.68 -11.51 9.48
CA GLU A 105 5.78 -11.85 8.57
C GLU A 105 6.64 -10.61 8.24
N LEU A 106 6.03 -9.46 7.98
CA LEU A 106 6.75 -8.21 7.73
C LEU A 106 7.55 -7.72 8.94
N GLN A 107 7.04 -7.95 10.17
CA GLN A 107 7.73 -7.61 11.41
C GLN A 107 8.94 -8.51 11.69
N SER A 108 8.94 -9.74 11.14
CA SER A 108 9.98 -10.72 11.45
C SER A 108 11.36 -10.25 10.98
N LYS A 109 12.39 -10.56 11.80
CA LYS A 109 13.79 -10.20 11.54
C LYS A 109 14.27 -10.68 10.17
N GLU A 110 13.86 -11.86 9.74
CA GLU A 110 14.24 -12.42 8.44
C GLU A 110 13.67 -11.57 7.28
N THR A 111 12.39 -11.21 7.34
CA THR A 111 11.71 -10.47 6.27
C THR A 111 12.19 -9.04 6.19
N HIS A 112 12.21 -8.30 7.31
CA HIS A 112 12.63 -6.91 7.26
C HIS A 112 14.11 -6.76 6.89
N LYS A 113 14.99 -7.70 7.30
CA LYS A 113 16.38 -7.73 6.86
C LYS A 113 16.49 -7.94 5.34
N THR A 114 15.74 -8.90 4.79
CA THR A 114 15.73 -9.17 3.35
C THR A 114 15.25 -7.94 2.57
N ILE A 115 14.19 -7.28 3.03
CA ILE A 115 13.69 -6.05 2.40
C ILE A 115 14.73 -4.94 2.55
N SER A 116 15.35 -4.75 3.71
CA SER A 116 16.40 -3.75 3.95
C SER A 116 17.56 -3.91 2.97
N GLU A 117 18.04 -5.14 2.78
CA GLU A 117 19.11 -5.46 1.83
C GLU A 117 18.69 -5.15 0.38
N MET A 118 17.45 -5.48 0.03
CA MET A 118 16.91 -5.26 -1.30
C MET A 118 16.79 -3.77 -1.65
N ILE A 119 16.30 -2.96 -0.72
CA ILE A 119 16.05 -1.53 -0.95
C ILE A 119 17.23 -0.62 -0.54
N GLY A 120 18.29 -1.19 0.05
CA GLY A 120 19.45 -0.44 0.52
C GLY A 120 19.15 0.51 1.69
N ARG A 121 18.13 0.22 2.51
CA ARG A 121 17.72 1.04 3.66
C ARG A 121 17.43 0.19 4.88
N ASP A 122 18.01 0.55 6.02
CA ASP A 122 17.74 -0.14 7.28
C ASP A 122 16.30 0.09 7.75
N LEU A 123 15.58 -1.01 7.99
CA LEU A 123 14.22 -1.04 8.50
C LEU A 123 14.14 -1.46 9.98
N SER A 124 15.27 -1.72 10.63
CA SER A 124 15.29 -2.02 12.06
C SER A 124 14.76 -0.85 12.88
N ASN A 125 14.17 -1.13 14.04
CA ASN A 125 13.55 -0.13 14.91
C ASN A 125 12.41 0.69 14.26
N SER A 126 11.86 0.23 13.16
CA SER A 126 10.70 0.83 12.51
C SER A 126 9.39 0.17 12.96
N TYR A 127 8.31 0.59 12.35
CA TYR A 127 6.98 0.02 12.54
C TYR A 127 6.36 -0.30 11.20
N VAL A 128 5.62 -1.40 11.13
CA VAL A 128 4.80 -1.73 9.96
C VAL A 128 3.48 -0.97 10.04
N ARG A 129 3.03 -0.43 8.92
CA ARG A 129 1.73 0.22 8.78
C ARG A 129 1.01 -0.36 7.57
N VAL A 130 -0.15 -0.92 7.80
CA VAL A 130 -0.96 -1.56 6.76
C VAL A 130 -2.35 -0.93 6.72
N GLU A 131 -2.78 -0.58 5.51
CA GLU A 131 -4.08 0.04 5.25
C GLU A 131 -4.77 -0.67 4.09
N VAL A 132 -6.01 -1.09 4.30
CA VAL A 132 -6.91 -1.46 3.21
C VAL A 132 -7.52 -0.19 2.64
N ILE A 133 -7.41 -0.01 1.33
CA ILE A 133 -7.89 1.17 0.61
C ILE A 133 -8.97 0.76 -0.37
N CYS A 134 -10.00 1.58 -0.51
CA CYS A 134 -11.03 1.46 -1.50
C CYS A 134 -11.28 2.82 -2.15
N ASP A 135 -10.74 3.02 -3.33
CA ASP A 135 -10.97 4.24 -4.12
C ASP A 135 -12.22 4.04 -5.01
N ARG A 136 -13.00 5.10 -5.17
CA ARG A 136 -14.25 5.12 -5.94
C ARG A 136 -14.25 6.20 -7.00
N GLU A 137 -15.32 6.29 -7.76
CA GLU A 137 -15.46 7.30 -8.82
C GLU A 137 -15.10 8.71 -8.34
N GLY A 138 -14.31 9.41 -9.15
CA GLY A 138 -13.81 10.75 -8.84
C GLY A 138 -12.48 10.78 -8.08
N PHE A 139 -11.97 9.63 -7.61
CA PHE A 139 -10.66 9.59 -6.99
C PHE A 139 -9.54 9.82 -8.01
N TRP A 140 -8.55 10.60 -7.59
CA TRP A 140 -7.28 10.81 -8.26
C TRP A 140 -6.26 11.31 -7.24
N LEU A 141 -4.99 11.31 -7.56
CA LEU A 141 -3.96 11.71 -6.62
C LEU A 141 -2.88 12.50 -7.37
N LYS A 142 -2.67 13.75 -6.96
CA LYS A 142 -1.59 14.59 -7.51
C LYS A 142 -0.24 13.91 -7.38
N PRO A 143 0.68 14.12 -8.33
CA PRO A 143 2.06 13.72 -8.16
C PRO A 143 2.64 14.29 -6.86
N HIS A 144 3.20 13.42 -6.04
CA HIS A 144 3.81 13.77 -4.75
C HIS A 144 4.91 12.77 -4.40
N CYS A 145 5.78 13.17 -3.50
CA CYS A 145 6.66 12.27 -2.78
C CYS A 145 6.09 11.99 -1.40
N ASP A 146 6.39 10.83 -0.87
CA ASP A 146 5.98 10.46 0.49
C ASP A 146 6.76 11.27 1.55
N ILE A 147 6.19 11.35 2.75
CA ILE A 147 6.84 11.99 3.90
C ILE A 147 8.10 11.22 4.31
N LYS A 148 9.08 11.93 4.89
CA LYS A 148 10.38 11.37 5.28
C LYS A 148 10.29 10.24 6.33
N GLU A 149 9.20 10.23 7.09
CA GLU A 149 8.92 9.20 8.11
C GLU A 149 8.57 7.84 7.51
N LYS A 150 8.23 7.77 6.24
CA LYS A 150 8.08 6.51 5.51
C LYS A 150 9.43 6.06 5.00
N LEU A 151 9.95 4.97 5.53
CA LEU A 151 11.21 4.36 5.10
C LEU A 151 11.04 3.59 3.79
N MET A 152 9.90 2.94 3.65
CA MET A 152 9.48 2.20 2.46
C MET A 152 7.99 2.42 2.24
N SER A 153 7.60 2.56 1.00
CA SER A 153 6.20 2.56 0.56
C SER A 153 5.95 1.46 -0.44
N GLY A 154 4.85 0.74 -0.26
CA GLY A 154 4.40 -0.29 -1.18
C GLY A 154 2.89 -0.32 -1.29
N LEU A 155 2.42 -0.84 -2.42
CA LEU A 155 1.01 -1.04 -2.70
C LEU A 155 0.82 -2.40 -3.38
N ILE A 156 -0.20 -3.14 -2.95
CA ILE A 156 -0.62 -4.40 -3.58
C ILE A 156 -2.05 -4.21 -4.05
N PHE A 157 -2.28 -4.38 -5.33
CA PHE A 157 -3.59 -4.21 -5.95
C PHE A 157 -4.46 -5.46 -5.80
N VAL A 158 -5.76 -5.22 -5.62
CA VAL A 158 -6.79 -6.28 -5.58
C VAL A 158 -7.88 -5.92 -6.58
N ASN A 159 -7.69 -6.34 -7.83
CA ASN A 159 -8.65 -6.11 -8.92
C ASN A 159 -9.64 -7.28 -9.00
N ASN A 160 -10.65 -7.27 -8.14
CA ASN A 160 -11.68 -8.30 -8.08
C ASN A 160 -12.93 -7.97 -8.92
N THR A 161 -13.00 -6.77 -9.46
CA THR A 161 -14.19 -6.26 -10.17
C THR A 161 -13.98 -6.08 -11.68
N ASN A 162 -12.83 -6.52 -12.20
CA ASN A 162 -12.40 -6.34 -13.58
C ASN A 162 -12.38 -4.85 -14.02
N GLU A 163 -11.90 -3.99 -13.14
CA GLU A 163 -11.57 -2.62 -13.52
C GLU A 163 -10.39 -2.59 -14.50
N SER A 164 -10.25 -1.48 -15.20
CA SER A 164 -9.18 -1.28 -16.16
C SER A 164 -7.78 -1.35 -15.50
N GLU A 165 -6.82 -1.98 -16.16
CA GLU A 165 -5.45 -2.09 -15.67
C GLU A 165 -4.75 -0.73 -15.57
N ASP A 166 -5.23 0.30 -16.25
CA ASP A 166 -4.67 1.64 -16.15
C ASP A 166 -4.99 2.37 -14.83
N LEU A 167 -5.85 1.78 -13.97
CA LEU A 167 -6.13 2.28 -12.62
C LEU A 167 -5.02 2.02 -11.60
N GLY A 168 -3.85 1.60 -12.03
CA GLY A 168 -2.69 1.44 -11.15
C GLY A 168 -2.12 2.78 -10.65
N THR A 169 -0.86 2.76 -10.26
CA THR A 169 -0.16 3.96 -9.80
C THR A 169 0.65 4.55 -10.93
N ASP A 170 0.55 5.85 -11.12
CA ASP A 170 1.35 6.59 -12.07
C ASP A 170 2.67 7.03 -11.42
N PHE A 171 3.79 6.77 -12.10
CA PHE A 171 5.13 7.22 -11.71
C PHE A 171 5.59 8.35 -12.63
N TYR A 172 6.22 9.34 -12.03
CA TYR A 172 6.63 10.57 -12.70
C TYR A 172 8.14 10.80 -12.54
N ASN A 173 8.73 11.50 -13.51
CA ASN A 173 10.09 12.00 -13.39
C ASN A 173 10.13 13.29 -12.55
N GLU A 174 11.31 13.85 -12.35
CA GLU A 174 11.52 15.09 -11.59
C GLU A 174 10.86 16.33 -12.23
N LYS A 175 10.51 16.27 -13.52
CA LYS A 175 9.75 17.32 -14.20
C LYS A 175 8.23 17.14 -14.09
N LEU A 176 7.79 16.15 -13.31
CA LEU A 176 6.40 15.75 -13.15
C LEU A 176 5.74 15.26 -14.46
N GLU A 177 6.54 14.79 -15.41
CA GLU A 177 6.04 14.09 -16.58
C GLU A 177 5.80 12.64 -16.24
N LYS A 178 4.63 12.12 -16.61
CA LYS A 178 4.29 10.71 -16.38
C LYS A 178 5.17 9.81 -17.25
N VAL A 179 5.87 8.90 -16.61
CA VAL A 179 6.80 7.95 -17.27
C VAL A 179 6.17 6.57 -17.40
N LYS A 180 5.42 6.15 -16.36
CA LYS A 180 4.90 4.79 -16.27
C LYS A 180 3.61 4.76 -15.48
N THR A 181 2.68 3.89 -15.88
CA THR A 181 1.55 3.46 -15.07
C THR A 181 1.76 2.00 -14.70
N LEU A 182 1.79 1.69 -13.41
CA LEU A 182 1.83 0.31 -12.94
C LEU A 182 0.45 -0.33 -13.15
N PRO A 183 0.35 -1.58 -13.61
CA PRO A 183 -0.93 -2.18 -13.94
C PRO A 183 -1.74 -2.51 -12.69
N TYR A 184 -3.01 -2.14 -12.68
CA TYR A 184 -3.97 -2.53 -11.66
C TYR A 184 -4.44 -3.97 -11.88
N ARG A 185 -3.62 -4.93 -11.44
CA ARG A 185 -3.90 -6.38 -11.54
C ARG A 185 -4.11 -6.98 -10.18
N ASN A 186 -4.86 -8.07 -10.13
CA ASN A 186 -5.07 -8.79 -8.88
C ASN A 186 -3.76 -9.36 -8.36
N ASN A 187 -3.47 -9.15 -7.06
CA ASN A 187 -2.28 -9.62 -6.36
C ASN A 187 -0.95 -9.21 -7.02
N TYR A 188 -0.95 -8.06 -7.69
CA TYR A 188 0.23 -7.42 -8.24
C TYR A 188 0.56 -6.16 -7.43
N GLY A 189 1.82 -5.91 -7.19
CA GLY A 189 2.23 -4.79 -6.35
C GLY A 189 3.61 -4.25 -6.68
N TYR A 190 3.94 -3.20 -5.96
CA TYR A 190 5.24 -2.57 -6.03
C TYR A 190 5.67 -2.04 -4.67
N LEU A 191 6.94 -1.79 -4.53
CA LEU A 191 7.51 -1.06 -3.41
C LEU A 191 8.70 -0.19 -3.85
N PHE A 192 8.98 0.85 -3.08
CA PHE A 192 10.14 1.70 -3.25
C PHE A 192 10.59 2.30 -1.92
N THR A 193 11.84 2.75 -1.87
CA THR A 193 12.36 3.57 -0.77
C THR A 193 11.85 4.99 -0.93
N SER A 194 11.12 5.51 0.05
CA SER A 194 10.61 6.88 -0.02
C SER A 194 11.76 7.90 -0.04
N GLY A 195 11.71 8.82 -0.97
CA GLY A 195 12.75 9.84 -1.18
C GLY A 195 12.21 11.08 -1.89
N PRO A 196 13.03 12.13 -2.03
CA PRO A 196 12.59 13.40 -2.60
C PRO A 196 12.24 13.34 -4.09
N ASN A 197 12.69 12.29 -4.79
CA ASN A 197 12.51 12.13 -6.24
C ASN A 197 11.58 10.97 -6.60
N THR A 198 10.93 10.35 -5.60
CA THR A 198 10.01 9.23 -5.82
C THR A 198 8.59 9.71 -6.11
N TRP A 199 8.46 10.50 -7.19
CA TRP A 199 7.20 11.11 -7.57
C TRP A 199 6.19 10.08 -8.08
N HIS A 200 5.06 10.00 -7.40
CA HIS A 200 3.97 9.08 -7.75
C HIS A 200 2.61 9.69 -7.47
N GLY A 201 1.59 9.12 -8.11
CA GLY A 201 0.21 9.58 -7.99
C GLY A 201 -0.72 8.70 -8.79
N MET A 202 -1.86 9.26 -9.17
CA MET A 202 -2.84 8.64 -10.05
C MET A 202 -3.59 9.74 -10.78
N GLU A 203 -3.48 9.78 -12.09
CA GLU A 203 -4.27 10.70 -12.90
C GLU A 203 -5.76 10.44 -12.73
N LYS A 204 -6.60 11.43 -13.05
CA LYS A 204 -8.04 11.27 -13.01
C LYS A 204 -8.49 10.29 -14.08
N LYS A 205 -8.97 9.13 -13.65
CA LYS A 205 -9.43 8.03 -14.50
C LYS A 205 -10.81 7.57 -14.04
N LYS A 206 -11.54 6.91 -14.92
CA LYS A 206 -12.87 6.41 -14.61
C LYS A 206 -12.75 5.11 -13.81
N ILE A 207 -13.22 5.12 -12.59
CA ILE A 207 -13.45 3.94 -11.76
C ILE A 207 -14.91 3.55 -11.91
N LEU A 208 -15.20 2.35 -12.39
CA LEU A 208 -16.58 1.90 -12.66
C LEU A 208 -17.30 1.44 -11.39
N LYS A 209 -16.60 0.72 -10.55
CA LYS A 209 -17.12 0.18 -9.28
C LYS A 209 -16.24 0.65 -8.12
N GLU A 210 -15.06 0.04 -7.98
CA GLU A 210 -14.11 0.35 -6.92
C GLU A 210 -12.71 -0.13 -7.27
N ARG A 211 -11.72 0.56 -6.76
CA ARG A 211 -10.31 0.19 -6.83
C ARG A 211 -9.81 -0.13 -5.43
N ARG A 212 -9.58 -1.42 -5.14
CA ARG A 212 -9.08 -1.88 -3.85
C ARG A 212 -7.58 -2.15 -3.90
N CYS A 213 -6.91 -1.81 -2.83
CA CYS A 213 -5.49 -2.13 -2.64
C CYS A 213 -5.12 -2.20 -1.17
N LEU A 214 -4.01 -2.86 -0.90
CA LEU A 214 -3.35 -2.90 0.39
C LEU A 214 -2.13 -2.00 0.34
N GLN A 215 -2.11 -0.94 1.13
CA GLN A 215 -0.92 -0.11 1.32
C GLN A 215 -0.08 -0.68 2.46
N VAL A 216 1.20 -0.86 2.21
CA VAL A 216 2.19 -1.36 3.17
C VAL A 216 3.31 -0.36 3.29
N ASN A 217 3.60 0.09 4.51
CA ASN A 217 4.71 0.98 4.77
C ASN A 217 5.56 0.46 5.93
N TYR A 218 6.87 0.73 5.88
CA TYR A 218 7.70 0.79 7.07
C TYR A 218 7.88 2.26 7.44
N VAL A 219 7.62 2.60 8.71
CA VAL A 219 7.57 3.99 9.18
C VAL A 219 8.38 4.18 10.47
N THR A 220 8.81 5.42 10.74
CA THR A 220 9.56 5.74 11.95
C THR A 220 8.67 6.10 13.14
N PHE A 221 7.41 6.45 12.89
CA PHE A 221 6.46 6.73 13.98
C PHE A 221 5.77 5.45 14.46
N GLU A 222 5.34 5.47 15.71
CA GLU A 222 4.75 4.32 16.38
C GLU A 222 3.43 3.90 15.74
N THR A 223 3.28 2.58 15.55
CA THR A 223 2.03 1.88 15.22
C THR A 223 1.93 0.66 16.14
N ASP A 224 0.84 -0.10 16.01
CA ASP A 224 0.67 -1.36 16.79
C ASP A 224 1.70 -2.44 16.42
N TRP A 225 2.45 -2.28 15.35
CA TRP A 225 3.24 -3.32 14.69
C TRP A 225 4.72 -2.95 14.63
N LYS A 226 5.39 -3.01 15.80
CA LYS A 226 6.84 -2.76 15.88
C LYS A 226 7.62 -3.87 15.19
N VAL A 227 8.66 -3.50 14.45
CA VAL A 227 9.60 -4.45 13.83
C VAL A 227 10.49 -5.07 14.92
N GLU A 228 10.74 -6.39 14.83
CA GLU A 228 11.56 -7.15 15.77
C GLU A 228 13.07 -6.80 15.70
#